data_1bad05ee5a7c56f341d8fdbe72027930
#
_entry.id   1bad05ee5a7c56f341d8fdbe72027930
#
_cell.length_a   1.000
_cell.length_b   1.000
_cell.length_c   1.000
_cell.angle_alpha   90.00
_cell.angle_beta   90.00
_cell.angle_gamma   90.00
#
_symmetry.space_group_name_H-M   'P 1'
#
loop_
_entity.id
_entity.type
_entity.pdbx_description
1 polymer ?
#
loop_
_entity_poly.entity_id
_entity_poly.type
_entity_poly.pdbx_seq_one_letter_code
_entity_poly.pdbx_strand_id
1 'polypeptide(L)'
;MLFRDGLVMYDRETDTLWTQVDGKAVKGALTGRKLEVVPSVHATWKQWKQLYPDSIVLKKRGIPRSAYEGYNRDPNRTGILGRQRGDKRLPPKERVIGVRTEEAATAFVEKDVRDARLVQAEVGPLPVVLVAAGDDHPVVTFNRKVSGRVLSFRLPQDAPAVMDDTETGSRWSLADGKAISGSLKGAQLARAPAYPAFWFGWLGYFPNTALWKR
;
A
#
# COMPACT_ATOMS: atom_id res chain seq x y z
N MET A 1 -0.64 -0.90 -23.83
CA MET A 1 0.77 -1.38 -23.80
C MET A 1 1.04 -1.96 -22.44
N LEU A 2 1.89 -3.00 -22.34
CA LEU A 2 2.29 -3.62 -21.08
C LEU A 2 3.80 -3.52 -20.92
N PHE A 3 4.25 -3.22 -19.72
CA PHE A 3 5.66 -3.22 -19.33
C PHE A 3 5.80 -3.98 -18.01
N ARG A 4 6.63 -5.02 -17.99
CA ARG A 4 6.83 -5.89 -16.81
C ARG A 4 5.52 -6.44 -16.22
N ASP A 5 4.58 -6.84 -17.09
CA ASP A 5 3.23 -7.31 -16.76
C ASP A 5 2.32 -6.27 -16.07
N GLY A 6 2.75 -5.02 -16.01
CA GLY A 6 1.97 -3.88 -15.51
C GLY A 6 1.40 -3.04 -16.63
N LEU A 7 0.36 -2.28 -16.31
CA LEU A 7 -0.23 -1.30 -17.21
C LEU A 7 0.79 -0.17 -17.48
N VAL A 8 0.79 0.33 -18.72
CA VAL A 8 1.49 1.56 -19.09
C VAL A 8 0.46 2.63 -19.39
N MET A 9 0.58 3.73 -18.69
CA MET A 9 -0.22 4.93 -18.90
C MET A 9 0.50 5.84 -19.90
N TYR A 10 -0.23 6.75 -20.55
CA TYR A 10 0.38 7.83 -21.31
C TYR A 10 -0.26 9.17 -20.89
N ASP A 11 0.52 10.22 -20.89
CA ASP A 11 -0.02 11.57 -20.78
C ASP A 11 -0.27 12.15 -22.18
N ARG A 12 -1.31 12.99 -22.28
CA ARG A 12 -1.76 13.57 -23.57
C ARG A 12 -1.00 14.83 -23.97
N GLU A 13 -0.24 15.41 -23.05
CA GLU A 13 0.48 16.66 -23.31
C GLU A 13 1.82 16.39 -23.98
N THR A 14 2.49 15.32 -23.53
CA THR A 14 3.85 15.01 -23.97
C THR A 14 3.98 13.66 -24.67
N ASP A 15 2.87 12.90 -24.80
CA ASP A 15 2.84 11.52 -25.29
C ASP A 15 3.86 10.60 -24.59
N THR A 16 4.19 10.95 -23.35
CA THR A 16 5.13 10.15 -22.55
C THR A 16 4.44 8.92 -21.98
N LEU A 17 5.13 7.79 -22.03
CA LEU A 17 4.66 6.51 -21.47
C LEU A 17 5.22 6.32 -20.07
N TRP A 18 4.31 6.05 -19.13
CA TRP A 18 4.57 5.93 -17.71
C TRP A 18 4.21 4.53 -17.20
N THR A 19 5.09 3.94 -16.43
CA THR A 19 4.79 2.69 -15.73
C THR A 19 3.87 2.95 -14.55
N GLN A 20 2.86 2.09 -14.35
CA GLN A 20 1.88 2.28 -13.28
C GLN A 20 2.47 2.04 -11.88
N VAL A 21 3.36 1.05 -11.74
CA VAL A 21 3.82 0.59 -10.43
C VAL A 21 4.92 1.46 -9.84
N ASP A 22 5.89 1.87 -10.64
CA ASP A 22 7.02 2.68 -10.17
C ASP A 22 7.00 4.13 -10.65
N GLY A 23 5.99 4.50 -11.46
CA GLY A 23 5.77 5.86 -11.94
C GLY A 23 6.90 6.39 -12.84
N LYS A 24 7.68 5.50 -13.48
CA LYS A 24 8.82 5.92 -14.30
C LYS A 24 8.39 6.17 -15.74
N ALA A 25 8.83 7.31 -16.31
CA ALA A 25 8.72 7.57 -17.74
C ALA A 25 9.70 6.67 -18.52
N VAL A 26 9.16 5.80 -19.38
CA VAL A 26 9.93 4.79 -20.11
C VAL A 26 10.09 5.11 -21.59
N LYS A 27 9.28 6.02 -22.14
CA LYS A 27 9.34 6.49 -23.52
C LYS A 27 8.66 7.85 -23.64
N GLY A 28 9.14 8.72 -24.50
CA GLY A 28 8.61 10.06 -24.77
C GLY A 28 9.50 11.18 -24.28
N ALA A 29 9.00 12.41 -24.33
CA ALA A 29 9.76 13.62 -24.01
C ALA A 29 10.28 13.66 -22.57
N LEU A 30 9.57 13.01 -21.63
CA LEU A 30 9.94 13.02 -20.22
C LEU A 30 10.66 11.72 -19.77
N THR A 31 11.20 10.95 -20.72
CA THR A 31 11.91 9.68 -20.42
C THR A 31 12.93 9.86 -19.28
N GLY A 32 12.90 8.95 -18.29
CA GLY A 32 13.77 8.97 -17.11
C GLY A 32 13.19 9.71 -15.91
N ARG A 33 12.19 10.58 -16.10
CA ARG A 33 11.49 11.22 -14.97
C ARG A 33 10.67 10.21 -14.17
N LYS A 34 10.40 10.54 -12.91
CA LYS A 34 9.52 9.77 -12.02
C LYS A 34 8.37 10.65 -11.53
N LEU A 35 7.18 10.06 -11.47
CA LEU A 35 6.03 10.62 -10.76
C LEU A 35 6.24 10.46 -9.25
N GLU A 36 5.72 11.41 -8.51
CA GLU A 36 5.64 11.28 -7.05
C GLU A 36 4.69 10.13 -6.67
N VAL A 37 5.10 9.35 -5.68
CA VAL A 37 4.29 8.24 -5.18
C VAL A 37 3.31 8.75 -4.13
N VAL A 38 2.04 8.69 -4.45
CA VAL A 38 0.96 8.93 -3.47
C VAL A 38 0.63 7.62 -2.75
N PRO A 39 0.86 7.54 -1.44
CA PRO A 39 0.51 6.36 -0.67
C PRO A 39 -0.97 6.01 -0.80
N SER A 40 -1.28 4.76 -1.02
CA SER A 40 -2.65 4.30 -1.22
C SER A 40 -2.99 3.12 -0.31
N VAL A 41 -4.28 2.92 -0.07
CA VAL A 41 -4.81 1.79 0.69
C VAL A 41 -5.91 1.11 -0.12
N HIS A 42 -6.04 -0.22 0.01
CA HIS A 42 -7.23 -0.91 -0.43
C HIS A 42 -8.26 -0.93 0.70
N ALA A 43 -9.43 -0.42 0.41
CA ALA A 43 -10.55 -0.43 1.34
C ALA A 43 -11.81 -0.94 0.64
N THR A 44 -12.63 -1.68 1.37
CA THR A 44 -14.02 -1.89 0.96
C THR A 44 -14.81 -0.59 1.08
N TRP A 45 -15.94 -0.47 0.39
CA TRP A 45 -16.80 0.69 0.55
C TRP A 45 -17.25 0.88 2.02
N LYS A 46 -17.52 -0.22 2.75
CA LYS A 46 -17.84 -0.18 4.18
C LYS A 46 -16.71 0.47 4.99
N GLN A 47 -15.47 0.00 4.81
CA GLN A 47 -14.28 0.55 5.46
C GLN A 47 -14.05 2.03 5.11
N TRP A 48 -14.21 2.38 3.84
CA TRP A 48 -14.07 3.76 3.38
C TRP A 48 -15.07 4.69 4.05
N LYS A 49 -16.35 4.28 4.12
CA LYS A 49 -17.41 5.07 4.75
C LYS A 49 -17.21 5.27 6.26
N GLN A 50 -16.54 4.35 6.94
CA GLN A 50 -16.17 4.52 8.35
C GLN A 50 -15.10 5.60 8.55
N LEU A 51 -14.12 5.66 7.63
CA LEU A 51 -13.05 6.66 7.68
C LEU A 51 -13.52 8.04 7.19
N TYR A 52 -14.38 8.04 6.17
CA TYR A 52 -14.85 9.24 5.47
C TYR A 52 -16.38 9.19 5.28
N PRO A 53 -17.18 9.42 6.33
CA PRO A 53 -18.64 9.25 6.30
C PRO A 53 -19.35 10.15 5.28
N ASP A 54 -18.80 11.33 4.99
CA ASP A 54 -19.39 12.29 4.05
C ASP A 54 -19.03 12.03 2.59
N SER A 55 -18.34 10.92 2.28
CA SER A 55 -18.00 10.57 0.90
C SER A 55 -19.24 10.32 0.05
N ILE A 56 -19.23 10.85 -1.16
CA ILE A 56 -20.23 10.60 -2.20
C ILE A 56 -19.72 9.60 -3.22
N VAL A 57 -20.63 8.86 -3.83
CA VAL A 57 -20.32 7.88 -4.88
C VAL A 57 -20.95 8.33 -6.18
N LEU A 58 -20.14 8.36 -7.24
CA LEU A 58 -20.65 8.56 -8.59
C LEU A 58 -21.50 7.35 -9.02
N LYS A 59 -22.81 7.55 -9.13
CA LYS A 59 -23.72 6.52 -9.64
C LYS A 59 -23.56 6.41 -11.16
N LYS A 60 -22.93 5.34 -11.63
CA LYS A 60 -22.83 5.02 -13.05
C LYS A 60 -23.94 4.04 -13.45
N ARG A 61 -24.76 4.40 -14.43
CA ARG A 61 -25.80 3.52 -14.99
C ARG A 61 -25.19 2.55 -16.00
N GLY A 62 -25.73 1.33 -16.05
CA GLY A 62 -25.44 0.37 -17.13
C GLY A 62 -24.00 -0.19 -17.13
N ILE A 63 -23.40 -0.42 -15.96
CA ILE A 63 -22.13 -1.16 -15.91
C ILE A 63 -22.45 -2.64 -16.17
N PRO A 64 -21.99 -3.23 -17.31
CA PRO A 64 -22.12 -4.65 -17.54
C PRO A 64 -21.31 -5.43 -16.47
N ARG A 65 -21.55 -6.75 -16.36
CA ARG A 65 -20.70 -7.63 -15.57
C ARG A 65 -19.23 -7.32 -15.82
N SER A 66 -18.44 -7.27 -14.75
CA SER A 66 -17.02 -6.95 -14.85
C SER A 66 -16.32 -7.95 -15.77
N ALA A 67 -15.62 -7.47 -16.79
CA ALA A 67 -14.75 -8.29 -17.64
C ALA A 67 -13.65 -9.00 -16.84
N TYR A 68 -13.44 -8.58 -15.60
CA TYR A 68 -12.44 -9.13 -14.67
C TYR A 68 -12.98 -10.29 -13.79
N GLU A 69 -14.27 -10.68 -13.88
CA GLU A 69 -14.79 -11.80 -13.06
C GLU A 69 -14.00 -13.09 -13.28
N GLY A 70 -13.77 -13.49 -14.54
CA GLY A 70 -12.98 -14.67 -14.87
C GLY A 70 -11.53 -14.56 -14.44
N TYR A 71 -10.95 -13.35 -14.55
CA TYR A 71 -9.62 -13.09 -14.07
C TYR A 71 -9.53 -13.23 -12.54
N ASN A 72 -10.49 -12.70 -11.80
CA ASN A 72 -10.48 -12.73 -10.34
C ASN A 72 -10.72 -14.13 -9.77
N ARG A 73 -11.47 -14.98 -10.47
CA ARG A 73 -11.75 -16.36 -10.05
C ARG A 73 -10.57 -17.33 -10.20
N ASP A 74 -9.70 -17.09 -11.18
CA ASP A 74 -8.55 -17.96 -11.43
C ASP A 74 -7.30 -17.44 -10.69
N PRO A 75 -6.86 -18.10 -9.60
CA PRO A 75 -5.71 -17.68 -8.82
C PRO A 75 -4.39 -17.77 -9.60
N ASN A 76 -4.36 -18.55 -10.67
CA ASN A 76 -3.15 -18.79 -11.47
C ASN A 76 -3.04 -17.86 -12.68
N ARG A 77 -4.12 -17.19 -13.05
CA ARG A 77 -4.12 -16.26 -14.19
C ARG A 77 -3.47 -14.95 -13.81
N THR A 78 -2.21 -14.77 -14.17
CA THR A 78 -1.41 -13.59 -13.88
C THR A 78 -1.36 -12.64 -15.08
N GLY A 79 -1.66 -11.36 -14.84
CA GLY A 79 -1.61 -10.33 -15.88
C GLY A 79 -2.45 -10.66 -17.13
N ILE A 80 -2.37 -9.82 -18.15
CA ILE A 80 -3.08 -10.03 -19.41
C ILE A 80 -2.44 -11.15 -20.24
N LEU A 81 -1.12 -11.32 -20.13
CA LEU A 81 -0.36 -12.29 -20.92
C LEU A 81 -0.21 -13.65 -20.23
N GLY A 82 -0.68 -13.81 -18.99
CA GLY A 82 -0.63 -15.05 -18.24
C GLY A 82 0.79 -15.55 -17.92
N ARG A 83 1.81 -14.70 -18.05
CA ARG A 83 3.19 -15.10 -17.80
C ARG A 83 3.42 -15.26 -16.31
N GLN A 84 3.77 -16.47 -15.88
CA GLN A 84 4.24 -16.72 -14.52
C GLN A 84 5.74 -16.44 -14.45
N ARG A 85 6.15 -15.62 -13.49
CA ARG A 85 7.57 -15.51 -13.11
C ARG A 85 7.89 -16.70 -12.22
N GLY A 86 9.07 -17.28 -12.36
CA GLY A 86 9.46 -18.53 -11.66
C GLY A 86 9.66 -18.40 -10.15
N ASP A 87 9.20 -17.32 -9.53
CA ASP A 87 9.28 -17.12 -8.08
C ASP A 87 8.20 -17.93 -7.37
N LYS A 88 8.61 -18.78 -6.46
CA LYS A 88 7.74 -19.71 -5.71
C LYS A 88 7.54 -19.31 -4.25
N ARG A 89 8.01 -18.15 -3.82
CA ARG A 89 7.89 -17.69 -2.43
C ARG A 89 6.44 -17.50 -1.99
N LEU A 90 5.58 -17.04 -2.91
CA LEU A 90 4.14 -16.84 -2.70
C LEU A 90 3.33 -17.25 -3.94
N PRO A 91 2.04 -17.57 -3.76
CA PRO A 91 1.10 -17.71 -4.88
C PRO A 91 1.08 -16.40 -5.71
N PRO A 92 0.95 -16.49 -7.04
CA PRO A 92 1.08 -15.30 -7.90
C PRO A 92 0.12 -14.17 -7.57
N LYS A 93 -1.11 -14.49 -7.16
CA LYS A 93 -2.14 -13.51 -6.78
C LYS A 93 -2.24 -13.30 -5.27
N GLU A 94 -1.24 -13.72 -4.49
CA GLU A 94 -1.18 -13.34 -3.09
C GLU A 94 -1.17 -11.82 -2.98
N ARG A 95 -2.00 -11.30 -2.08
CA ARG A 95 -2.08 -9.86 -1.83
C ARG A 95 -0.98 -9.44 -0.90
N VAL A 96 -0.20 -8.48 -1.34
CA VAL A 96 0.90 -7.92 -0.56
C VAL A 96 0.74 -6.40 -0.44
N ILE A 97 1.26 -5.87 0.65
CA ILE A 97 1.51 -4.44 0.80
C ILE A 97 3.00 -4.25 0.54
N GLY A 98 3.30 -3.66 -0.60
CA GLY A 98 4.67 -3.37 -0.99
C GLY A 98 5.09 -2.01 -0.41
N VAL A 99 6.20 -1.98 0.30
CA VAL A 99 6.85 -0.75 0.76
C VAL A 99 8.19 -0.63 0.06
N ARG A 100 8.50 0.55 -0.46
CA ARG A 100 9.77 0.77 -1.14
C ARG A 100 10.42 2.08 -0.75
N THR A 101 11.73 2.07 -0.80
CA THR A 101 12.60 3.25 -0.83
C THR A 101 13.39 3.25 -2.13
N GLU A 102 14.35 4.14 -2.29
CA GLU A 102 15.28 4.07 -3.42
C GLU A 102 16.24 2.87 -3.32
N GLU A 103 16.55 2.44 -2.09
CA GLU A 103 17.55 1.42 -1.78
C GLU A 103 16.95 0.03 -1.56
N ALA A 104 15.70 -0.04 -1.10
CA ALA A 104 15.09 -1.29 -0.67
C ALA A 104 13.61 -1.40 -1.06
N ALA A 105 13.17 -2.64 -1.22
CA ALA A 105 11.76 -2.98 -1.37
C ALA A 105 11.43 -4.19 -0.48
N THR A 106 10.32 -4.12 0.23
CA THR A 106 9.82 -5.21 1.07
C THR A 106 8.33 -5.41 0.81
N ALA A 107 7.94 -6.65 0.63
CA ALA A 107 6.56 -7.07 0.53
C ALA A 107 6.09 -7.65 1.86
N PHE A 108 4.95 -7.22 2.32
CA PHE A 108 4.25 -7.73 3.49
C PHE A 108 2.99 -8.43 3.01
N VAL A 109 2.84 -9.72 3.30
CA VAL A 109 1.60 -10.44 2.97
C VAL A 109 0.44 -9.80 3.73
N GLU A 110 -0.59 -9.35 3.02
CA GLU A 110 -1.69 -8.60 3.65
C GLU A 110 -2.38 -9.41 4.75
N LYS A 111 -2.57 -10.70 4.52
CA LYS A 111 -3.14 -11.62 5.52
C LYS A 111 -2.28 -11.67 6.78
N ASP A 112 -0.96 -11.80 6.66
CA ASP A 112 -0.06 -11.89 7.81
C ASP A 112 -0.04 -10.58 8.62
N VAL A 113 -0.13 -9.42 7.93
CA VAL A 113 -0.27 -8.12 8.61
C VAL A 113 -1.60 -8.04 9.36
N ARG A 114 -2.70 -8.55 8.78
CA ARG A 114 -4.00 -8.58 9.45
C ARG A 114 -3.99 -9.50 10.67
N ASP A 115 -3.39 -10.67 10.55
CA ASP A 115 -3.26 -11.65 11.66
C ASP A 115 -2.37 -11.11 12.79
N ALA A 116 -1.33 -10.34 12.46
CA ALA A 116 -0.46 -9.68 13.44
C ALA A 116 -1.08 -8.39 14.02
N ARG A 117 -2.05 -7.78 13.31
CA ARG A 117 -2.72 -6.51 13.59
C ARG A 117 -1.81 -5.28 13.56
N LEU A 118 -0.58 -5.38 13.99
CA LEU A 118 0.43 -4.34 13.95
C LEU A 118 1.80 -4.96 13.66
N VAL A 119 2.46 -4.44 12.65
CA VAL A 119 3.81 -4.86 12.24
C VAL A 119 4.72 -3.63 12.21
N GLN A 120 5.85 -3.72 12.85
CA GLN A 120 6.90 -2.71 12.79
C GLN A 120 8.12 -3.31 12.11
N ALA A 121 8.67 -2.59 11.15
CA ALA A 121 9.80 -3.06 10.34
C ALA A 121 10.65 -1.90 9.86
N GLU A 122 11.82 -2.25 9.32
CA GLU A 122 12.71 -1.34 8.60
C GLU A 122 12.72 -1.74 7.12
N VAL A 123 12.53 -0.78 6.22
CA VAL A 123 12.65 -0.98 4.77
C VAL A 123 13.76 -0.08 4.25
N GLY A 124 14.98 -0.61 4.16
CA GLY A 124 16.17 0.21 4.03
C GLY A 124 16.24 1.21 5.19
N PRO A 125 16.43 2.51 4.94
CA PRO A 125 16.51 3.52 6.01
C PRO A 125 15.14 3.96 6.56
N LEU A 126 14.04 3.37 6.08
CA LEU A 126 12.68 3.81 6.40
C LEU A 126 12.07 2.93 7.50
N PRO A 127 11.90 3.43 8.73
CA PRO A 127 11.16 2.74 9.77
C PRO A 127 9.66 2.85 9.50
N VAL A 128 8.96 1.72 9.42
CA VAL A 128 7.54 1.68 9.10
C VAL A 128 6.72 0.96 10.15
N VAL A 129 5.46 1.35 10.26
CA VAL A 129 4.42 0.59 10.95
C VAL A 129 3.28 0.34 9.99
N LEU A 130 2.88 -0.95 9.87
CA LEU A 130 1.68 -1.38 9.15
C LEU A 130 0.64 -1.77 10.20
N VAL A 131 -0.55 -1.24 10.06
CA VAL A 131 -1.62 -1.46 11.06
C VAL A 131 -2.89 -1.92 10.38
N ALA A 132 -3.45 -3.02 10.91
CA ALA A 132 -4.75 -3.56 10.57
C ALA A 132 -5.61 -3.59 11.84
N ALA A 133 -6.37 -2.54 12.09
CA ALA A 133 -7.15 -2.39 13.32
C ALA A 133 -8.45 -3.25 13.36
N GLY A 134 -8.45 -4.39 12.69
CA GLY A 134 -9.56 -5.32 12.55
C GLY A 134 -10.06 -5.41 11.10
N ASP A 135 -11.06 -6.29 10.89
CA ASP A 135 -11.55 -6.58 9.52
C ASP A 135 -12.29 -5.39 8.89
N ASP A 136 -12.86 -4.53 9.71
CA ASP A 136 -13.58 -3.33 9.26
C ASP A 136 -12.68 -2.14 8.94
N HIS A 137 -11.33 -2.29 9.04
CA HIS A 137 -10.37 -1.24 8.73
C HIS A 137 -9.41 -1.67 7.62
N PRO A 138 -9.03 -0.78 6.70
CA PRO A 138 -7.97 -1.06 5.74
C PRO A 138 -6.61 -1.19 6.46
N VAL A 139 -5.66 -1.88 5.85
CA VAL A 139 -4.27 -1.81 6.31
C VAL A 139 -3.71 -0.44 5.96
N VAL A 140 -3.19 0.26 6.95
CA VAL A 140 -2.55 1.57 6.79
C VAL A 140 -1.07 1.46 7.12
N THR A 141 -0.25 2.28 6.44
CA THR A 141 1.20 2.24 6.63
C THR A 141 1.73 3.66 6.86
N PHE A 142 2.48 3.82 7.95
CA PHE A 142 3.09 5.10 8.30
C PHE A 142 4.60 4.95 8.48
N ASN A 143 5.32 6.07 8.24
CA ASN A 143 6.68 6.23 8.70
C ASN A 143 6.66 6.47 10.21
N ARG A 144 7.45 5.70 10.96
CA ARG A 144 7.54 5.81 12.42
C ARG A 144 8.38 6.99 12.92
N LYS A 145 9.05 7.71 12.00
CA LYS A 145 9.92 8.83 12.37
C LYS A 145 9.14 10.13 12.48
N VAL A 146 9.13 10.73 13.65
CA VAL A 146 8.50 12.02 13.96
C VAL A 146 9.48 12.90 14.72
N SER A 147 9.69 14.13 14.26
CA SER A 147 10.59 15.10 14.91
C SER A 147 11.98 14.53 15.24
N GLY A 148 12.53 13.75 14.32
CA GLY A 148 13.86 13.15 14.48
C GLY A 148 13.90 11.85 15.31
N ARG A 149 12.80 11.44 15.95
CA ARG A 149 12.69 10.23 16.77
C ARG A 149 11.96 9.13 16.01
N VAL A 150 12.37 7.89 16.19
CA VAL A 150 11.63 6.70 15.72
C VAL A 150 10.76 6.22 16.88
N LEU A 151 9.46 6.14 16.65
CA LEU A 151 8.49 5.73 17.65
C LEU A 151 8.14 4.25 17.47
N SER A 152 7.82 3.59 18.58
CA SER A 152 7.26 2.24 18.63
C SER A 152 5.80 2.31 19.02
N PHE A 153 4.97 1.49 18.39
CA PHE A 153 3.51 1.57 18.51
C PHE A 153 2.92 0.29 19.06
N ARG A 154 1.79 0.43 19.73
CA ARG A 154 0.92 -0.67 20.18
C ARG A 154 -0.54 -0.34 19.88
N LEU A 155 -1.37 -1.37 19.74
CA LEU A 155 -2.82 -1.20 19.62
C LEU A 155 -3.44 -1.26 21.02
N PRO A 156 -4.21 -0.24 21.42
CA PRO A 156 -5.02 -0.33 22.64
C PRO A 156 -6.16 -1.35 22.45
N GLN A 157 -6.60 -1.97 23.53
CA GLN A 157 -7.66 -2.99 23.48
C GLN A 157 -9.05 -2.40 23.24
N ASP A 158 -9.26 -1.17 23.66
CA ASP A 158 -10.56 -0.49 23.78
C ASP A 158 -10.85 0.53 22.67
N ALA A 159 -9.92 0.76 21.75
CA ALA A 159 -10.05 1.78 20.72
C ALA A 159 -9.52 1.33 19.35
N PRO A 160 -10.39 0.81 18.46
CA PRO A 160 -9.94 0.15 17.23
C PRO A 160 -9.36 1.07 16.15
N ALA A 161 -9.63 2.35 16.18
CA ALA A 161 -9.21 3.30 15.15
C ALA A 161 -7.97 4.13 15.53
N VAL A 162 -7.24 3.71 16.56
CA VAL A 162 -6.06 4.42 17.07
C VAL A 162 -4.92 3.47 17.40
N MET A 163 -3.72 4.02 17.55
CA MET A 163 -2.55 3.36 18.12
C MET A 163 -1.88 4.29 19.12
N ASP A 164 -1.18 3.75 20.10
CA ASP A 164 -0.43 4.51 21.10
C ASP A 164 1.08 4.31 20.87
N ASP A 165 1.89 5.38 20.91
CA ASP A 165 3.33 5.22 20.96
C ASP A 165 3.81 4.90 22.37
N THR A 166 4.89 4.14 22.48
CA THR A 166 5.44 3.69 23.77
C THR A 166 6.39 4.69 24.38
N GLU A 167 6.99 5.56 23.59
CA GLU A 167 8.00 6.53 24.03
C GLU A 167 7.37 7.74 24.74
N THR A 168 6.19 8.15 24.29
CA THR A 168 5.54 9.35 24.85
C THR A 168 4.14 9.11 25.39
N GLY A 169 3.54 7.92 25.10
CA GLY A 169 2.17 7.59 25.45
C GLY A 169 1.14 8.41 24.66
N SER A 170 1.56 9.06 23.59
CA SER A 170 0.61 9.80 22.76
C SER A 170 -0.23 8.86 21.91
N ARG A 171 -1.47 9.26 21.65
CA ARG A 171 -2.44 8.48 20.88
C ARG A 171 -2.59 9.05 19.48
N TRP A 172 -2.61 8.16 18.48
CA TRP A 172 -2.55 8.50 17.07
C TRP A 172 -3.73 7.91 16.31
N SER A 173 -4.37 8.71 15.48
CA SER A 173 -5.46 8.30 14.59
C SER A 173 -4.92 7.45 13.43
N LEU A 174 -5.57 6.31 13.17
CA LEU A 174 -5.23 5.47 12.01
C LEU A 174 -5.78 6.03 10.68
N ALA A 175 -6.77 6.92 10.74
CA ALA A 175 -7.35 7.52 9.55
C ALA A 175 -6.33 8.41 8.81
N ASP A 176 -5.64 9.25 9.54
CA ASP A 176 -4.76 10.28 8.98
C ASP A 176 -3.33 10.29 9.57
N GLY A 177 -3.07 9.55 10.65
CA GLY A 177 -1.78 9.53 11.33
C GLY A 177 -1.52 10.73 12.24
N LYS A 178 -2.57 11.48 12.63
CA LYS A 178 -2.42 12.63 13.52
C LYS A 178 -2.42 12.20 14.99
N ALA A 179 -1.53 12.77 15.80
CA ALA A 179 -1.57 12.62 17.25
C ALA A 179 -2.77 13.39 17.82
N ILE A 180 -3.71 12.65 18.43
CA ILE A 180 -4.97 13.22 18.95
C ILE A 180 -4.91 13.54 20.45
N SER A 181 -3.95 12.93 21.17
CA SER A 181 -3.72 13.22 22.59
C SER A 181 -2.26 12.89 22.97
N GLY A 182 -1.89 13.25 24.21
CA GLY A 182 -0.55 13.07 24.74
C GLY A 182 0.39 14.24 24.44
N SER A 183 1.68 14.07 24.75
CA SER A 183 2.69 15.12 24.62
C SER A 183 2.99 15.51 23.16
N LEU A 184 2.70 14.62 22.21
CA LEU A 184 2.85 14.88 20.77
C LEU A 184 1.55 15.30 20.09
N LYS A 185 0.51 15.69 20.84
CA LYS A 185 -0.77 16.13 20.27
C LYS A 185 -0.57 17.17 19.16
N GLY A 186 -1.17 16.92 17.99
CA GLY A 186 -1.05 17.76 16.80
C GLY A 186 0.09 17.37 15.84
N ALA A 187 1.03 16.56 16.28
CA ALA A 187 2.06 15.99 15.39
C ALA A 187 1.46 15.04 14.35
N GLN A 188 2.18 14.85 13.23
CA GLN A 188 1.71 14.11 12.08
C GLN A 188 2.70 13.01 11.69
N LEU A 189 2.25 11.75 11.65
CA LEU A 189 2.95 10.67 10.98
C LEU A 189 2.80 10.82 9.46
N ALA A 190 3.90 10.81 8.74
CA ALA A 190 3.86 10.73 7.29
C ALA A 190 3.37 9.34 6.84
N ARG A 191 2.55 9.29 5.79
CA ARG A 191 2.28 8.01 5.12
C ARG A 191 3.57 7.46 4.52
N ALA A 192 3.83 6.18 4.71
CA ALA A 192 4.94 5.52 4.05
C ALA A 192 4.64 5.29 2.56
N PRO A 193 5.66 5.23 1.68
CA PRO A 193 5.49 4.93 0.25
C PRO A 193 5.12 3.46 0.06
N ALA A 194 3.89 3.13 0.40
CA ALA A 194 3.32 1.80 0.40
C ALA A 194 2.10 1.73 -0.51
N TYR A 195 1.92 0.60 -1.18
CA TYR A 195 0.70 0.33 -1.94
C TYR A 195 0.40 -1.17 -2.01
N PRO A 196 -0.88 -1.54 -2.04
CA PRO A 196 -1.30 -2.91 -2.21
C PRO A 196 -1.12 -3.38 -3.66
N ALA A 197 -0.66 -4.61 -3.82
CA ALA A 197 -0.46 -5.24 -5.12
C ALA A 197 -0.71 -6.75 -5.05
N PHE A 198 -0.86 -7.40 -6.20
CA PHE A 198 -0.65 -8.83 -6.30
C PHE A 198 0.86 -9.13 -6.35
N TRP A 199 1.26 -10.25 -5.78
CA TRP A 199 2.66 -10.66 -5.71
C TRP A 199 3.36 -10.65 -7.08
N PHE A 200 2.73 -11.21 -8.12
CA PHE A 200 3.32 -11.22 -9.47
C PHE A 200 3.58 -9.80 -10.01
N GLY A 201 2.67 -8.87 -9.74
CA GLY A 201 2.79 -7.48 -10.17
C GLY A 201 3.90 -6.76 -9.43
N TRP A 202 3.96 -6.91 -8.09
CA TRP A 202 5.03 -6.36 -7.28
C TRP A 202 6.40 -6.88 -7.69
N LEU A 203 6.52 -8.22 -7.78
CA LEU A 203 7.77 -8.88 -8.16
C LEU A 203 8.25 -8.48 -9.56
N GLY A 204 7.33 -8.14 -10.45
CA GLY A 204 7.63 -7.64 -11.79
C GLY A 204 8.52 -6.42 -11.80
N TYR A 205 8.34 -5.53 -10.83
CA TYR A 205 9.09 -4.29 -10.70
C TYR A 205 10.22 -4.40 -9.69
N PHE A 206 10.06 -5.22 -8.66
CA PHE A 206 11.00 -5.39 -7.56
C PHE A 206 11.41 -6.86 -7.40
N PRO A 207 12.19 -7.42 -8.35
CA PRO A 207 12.54 -8.86 -8.32
C PRO A 207 13.36 -9.24 -7.09
N ASN A 208 14.14 -8.32 -6.55
CA ASN A 208 14.98 -8.52 -5.36
C ASN A 208 14.28 -8.09 -4.06
N THR A 209 12.95 -7.93 -4.08
CA THR A 209 12.20 -7.55 -2.90
C THR A 209 12.38 -8.54 -1.76
N ALA A 210 12.59 -8.02 -0.55
CA ALA A 210 12.47 -8.83 0.65
C ALA A 210 11.00 -9.22 0.88
N LEU A 211 10.80 -10.35 1.54
CA LEU A 211 9.48 -10.78 2.00
C LEU A 211 9.51 -10.77 3.53
N TRP A 212 8.68 -9.92 4.12
CA TRP A 212 8.50 -9.93 5.56
C TRP A 212 7.79 -11.23 5.96
N LYS A 213 8.33 -11.90 6.97
CA LYS A 213 7.76 -13.10 7.58
C LYS A 213 7.48 -12.81 9.05
N ARG A 214 6.36 -13.29 9.51
CA ARG A 214 6.00 -13.28 10.93
C ARG A 214 6.89 -14.19 11.76
#